data_a16a61d42b3eff9fae426d7f2268e7c9
#
_entry.id   a16a61d42b3eff9fae426d7f2268e7c9
#
_cell.length_a   1.000
_cell.length_b   1.000
_cell.length_c   1.000
_cell.angle_alpha   90.00
_cell.angle_beta   90.00
_cell.angle_gamma   90.00
#
_symmetry.space_group_name_H-M   'P 1'
#
loop_
_entity.id
_entity.type
_entity.pdbx_description
1 polymer ?
#
loop_
_entity_poly.entity_id
_entity_poly.type
_entity_poly.pdbx_seq_one_letter_code
_entity_poly.pdbx_strand_id
1 'polypeptide(L)'
;VPVILGDHVTLEAGTGLVHTAPDHGEEDFEVCKKYAAWGLGPIGTVGPDGRYTKAVPGYEGKFVLDVDVEMIKALAACGALFAKGSLRHQYAHCWRCKNPVIYRATEQWFSSVDGYRQKALEAIDKVQWIPAWGHDRIYNMIHDRGDWCISRQRVWGVPIPIFYCREHNHAVITDETVAHLQEIFAKEGSDAWWARTEKALLPEGFTCPECGCTEFRKESDIM
;
A
#
# COMPACT_ATOMS: atom_id res chain seq x y z
N VAL A 1 -3.16 17.13 -19.29
CA VAL A 1 -2.81 16.81 -17.90
C VAL A 1 -3.24 17.99 -17.04
N PRO A 2 -4.00 17.81 -15.97
CA PRO A 2 -4.40 18.90 -15.08
C PRO A 2 -3.19 19.46 -14.32
N VAL A 3 -3.26 20.76 -13.98
CA VAL A 3 -2.30 21.42 -13.08
C VAL A 3 -2.99 21.62 -11.75
N ILE A 4 -2.36 21.15 -10.69
CA ILE A 4 -2.88 21.17 -9.31
C ILE A 4 -1.90 21.92 -8.39
N LEU A 5 -2.36 22.35 -7.24
CA LEU A 5 -1.52 22.97 -6.21
C LEU A 5 -1.04 21.92 -5.21
N GLY A 6 0.24 21.98 -4.84
CA GLY A 6 0.85 21.12 -3.86
C GLY A 6 1.75 21.88 -2.90
N ASP A 7 1.58 21.67 -1.60
CA ASP A 7 2.32 22.37 -0.56
C ASP A 7 3.82 22.03 -0.53
N HIS A 8 4.19 20.88 -1.12
CA HIS A 8 5.58 20.42 -1.28
C HIS A 8 6.32 21.08 -2.44
N VAL A 9 5.62 21.87 -3.28
CA VAL A 9 6.22 22.56 -4.42
C VAL A 9 6.60 23.97 -4.03
N THR A 10 7.89 24.30 -4.14
CA THR A 10 8.43 25.60 -3.77
C THR A 10 9.01 26.35 -4.97
N LEU A 11 9.20 27.65 -4.84
CA LEU A 11 9.84 28.49 -5.88
C LEU A 11 11.36 28.58 -5.74
N GLU A 12 11.90 28.09 -4.64
CA GLU A 12 13.35 28.14 -4.35
C GLU A 12 14.12 27.05 -5.10
N ALA A 13 13.44 26.02 -5.56
CA ALA A 13 14.05 24.90 -6.27
C ALA A 13 13.38 24.67 -7.63
N GLY A 14 14.19 24.57 -8.68
CA GLY A 14 13.72 24.26 -10.03
C GLY A 14 12.84 25.34 -10.64
N THR A 15 11.74 24.94 -11.25
CA THR A 15 10.82 25.80 -12.01
C THR A 15 9.53 26.14 -11.23
N GLY A 16 9.31 25.56 -10.06
CA GLY A 16 8.00 25.61 -9.39
C GLY A 16 6.94 24.73 -10.06
N LEU A 17 7.32 23.90 -11.04
CA LEU A 17 6.46 22.90 -11.67
C LEU A 17 7.05 21.51 -11.45
N VAL A 18 6.27 20.61 -10.88
CA VAL A 18 6.69 19.25 -10.55
C VAL A 18 5.77 18.25 -11.25
N HIS A 19 6.36 17.24 -11.89
CA HIS A 19 5.60 16.09 -12.37
C HIS A 19 5.13 15.27 -11.18
N THR A 20 3.83 14.96 -11.14
CA THR A 20 3.20 14.25 -10.03
C THR A 20 2.74 12.87 -10.47
N ALA A 21 3.23 11.82 -9.80
CA ALA A 21 2.94 10.41 -10.09
C ALA A 21 2.45 9.69 -8.81
N PRO A 22 1.13 9.63 -8.56
CA PRO A 22 0.57 9.12 -7.30
C PRO A 22 0.87 7.64 -7.02
N ASP A 23 1.26 6.86 -8.03
CA ASP A 23 1.72 5.48 -7.85
C ASP A 23 3.14 5.37 -7.32
N HIS A 24 3.96 6.43 -7.40
CA HIS A 24 5.42 6.33 -7.28
C HIS A 24 6.05 7.36 -6.34
N GLY A 25 5.27 8.14 -5.61
CA GLY A 25 5.72 9.11 -4.62
C GLY A 25 4.69 9.31 -3.51
N GLU A 26 5.16 9.45 -2.26
CA GLU A 26 4.28 9.64 -1.10
C GLU A 26 3.60 11.01 -1.16
N GLU A 27 4.37 12.08 -1.39
CA GLU A 27 3.83 13.44 -1.54
C GLU A 27 2.89 13.54 -2.73
N ASP A 28 3.21 12.86 -3.83
CA ASP A 28 2.39 12.79 -5.04
C ASP A 28 1.05 12.10 -4.75
N PHE A 29 1.08 11.01 -4.00
CA PHE A 29 -0.11 10.29 -3.59
C PHE A 29 -0.99 11.17 -2.68
N GLU A 30 -0.41 11.81 -1.67
CA GLU A 30 -1.15 12.63 -0.71
C GLU A 30 -1.76 13.88 -1.37
N VAL A 31 -1.05 14.53 -2.30
CA VAL A 31 -1.62 15.67 -3.03
C VAL A 31 -2.75 15.24 -3.95
N CYS A 32 -2.61 14.10 -4.64
CA CYS A 32 -3.65 13.59 -5.53
C CYS A 32 -4.94 13.21 -4.80
N LYS A 33 -4.86 12.75 -3.54
CA LYS A 33 -6.05 12.52 -2.70
C LYS A 33 -6.93 13.76 -2.57
N LYS A 34 -6.34 14.96 -2.45
CA LYS A 34 -7.08 16.23 -2.35
C LYS A 34 -7.89 16.51 -3.62
N TYR A 35 -7.48 15.92 -4.75
CA TYR A 35 -8.10 16.11 -6.07
C TYR A 35 -8.73 14.84 -6.63
N ALA A 36 -9.05 13.86 -5.76
CA ALA A 36 -9.66 12.60 -6.16
C ALA A 36 -10.97 12.78 -6.97
N ALA A 37 -11.74 13.83 -6.69
CA ALA A 37 -12.96 14.18 -7.43
C ALA A 37 -12.68 14.51 -8.91
N TRP A 38 -11.43 14.82 -9.28
CA TRP A 38 -10.99 15.06 -10.67
C TRP A 38 -10.49 13.77 -11.34
N GLY A 39 -10.64 12.62 -10.70
CA GLY A 39 -10.15 11.33 -11.17
C GLY A 39 -8.63 11.16 -11.03
N LEU A 40 -7.98 11.96 -10.17
CA LEU A 40 -6.56 11.82 -9.89
C LEU A 40 -6.35 10.81 -8.76
N GLY A 41 -5.44 9.88 -8.99
CA GLY A 41 -5.11 8.81 -8.04
C GLY A 41 -4.26 7.74 -8.67
N PRO A 42 -3.93 6.67 -7.91
CA PRO A 42 -3.18 5.52 -8.41
C PRO A 42 -3.87 4.87 -9.61
N ILE A 43 -3.10 4.55 -10.64
CA ILE A 43 -3.56 3.92 -11.89
C ILE A 43 -3.14 2.45 -11.95
N GLY A 44 -2.14 2.07 -11.13
CA GLY A 44 -1.59 0.72 -11.16
C GLY A 44 -0.70 0.46 -12.37
N THR A 45 0.17 1.41 -12.70
CA THR A 45 1.06 1.35 -13.86
C THR A 45 2.13 0.27 -13.77
N VAL A 46 2.53 -0.12 -12.55
CA VAL A 46 3.58 -1.12 -12.29
C VAL A 46 3.04 -2.22 -11.40
N GLY A 47 3.20 -3.46 -11.84
CA GLY A 47 2.81 -4.67 -11.13
C GLY A 47 3.75 -5.04 -9.97
N PRO A 48 3.38 -6.07 -9.17
CA PRO A 48 4.18 -6.52 -8.03
C PRO A 48 5.54 -7.11 -8.42
N ASP A 49 5.71 -7.50 -9.68
CA ASP A 49 6.95 -8.01 -10.28
C ASP A 49 7.86 -6.91 -10.84
N GLY A 50 7.48 -5.63 -10.66
CA GLY A 50 8.23 -4.47 -11.19
C GLY A 50 8.09 -4.29 -12.70
N ARG A 51 7.07 -4.89 -13.32
CA ARG A 51 6.80 -4.76 -14.75
C ARG A 51 5.61 -3.86 -15.01
N TYR A 52 5.66 -3.17 -16.16
CA TYR A 52 4.52 -2.37 -16.59
C TYR A 52 3.29 -3.22 -16.85
N THR A 53 2.14 -2.71 -16.39
CA THR A 53 0.83 -3.31 -16.59
C THR A 53 0.22 -2.85 -17.92
N LYS A 54 -0.99 -3.36 -18.24
CA LYS A 54 -1.80 -2.90 -19.37
C LYS A 54 -2.14 -1.41 -19.34
N ALA A 55 -2.01 -0.76 -18.19
CA ALA A 55 -2.20 0.69 -18.06
C ALA A 55 -1.15 1.52 -18.82
N VAL A 56 -0.03 0.87 -19.25
CA VAL A 56 1.04 1.54 -20.02
C VAL A 56 1.19 0.85 -21.40
N PRO A 57 0.35 1.23 -22.39
CA PRO A 57 0.38 0.60 -23.72
C PRO A 57 1.76 0.69 -24.37
N GLY A 58 2.20 -0.43 -24.97
CA GLY A 58 3.50 -0.54 -25.64
C GLY A 58 4.67 -0.90 -24.71
N TYR A 59 4.49 -0.84 -23.39
CA TYR A 59 5.49 -1.23 -22.40
C TYR A 59 5.04 -2.38 -21.50
N GLU A 60 3.83 -2.91 -21.68
CA GLU A 60 3.29 -4.03 -20.93
C GLU A 60 4.27 -5.19 -20.83
N GLY A 61 4.49 -5.71 -19.62
CA GLY A 61 5.40 -6.82 -19.32
C GLY A 61 6.89 -6.47 -19.32
N LYS A 62 7.29 -5.26 -19.70
CA LYS A 62 8.70 -4.83 -19.62
C LYS A 62 9.04 -4.42 -18.18
N PHE A 63 10.26 -4.75 -17.75
CA PHE A 63 10.74 -4.36 -16.42
C PHE A 63 11.06 -2.86 -16.40
N VAL A 64 10.64 -2.16 -15.34
CA VAL A 64 10.67 -0.68 -15.29
C VAL A 64 12.06 -0.08 -15.42
N LEU A 65 13.10 -0.75 -14.91
CA LEU A 65 14.48 -0.24 -14.99
C LEU A 65 15.18 -0.50 -16.33
N ASP A 66 14.56 -1.27 -17.24
CA ASP A 66 15.16 -1.63 -18.53
C ASP A 66 14.68 -0.71 -19.68
N VAL A 67 13.68 0.14 -19.46
CA VAL A 67 13.00 0.87 -20.56
C VAL A 67 13.39 2.33 -20.71
N ASP A 68 14.24 2.87 -19.87
CA ASP A 68 14.61 4.31 -19.87
C ASP A 68 15.06 4.82 -21.25
N VAL A 69 15.93 4.07 -21.91
CA VAL A 69 16.44 4.45 -23.24
C VAL A 69 15.34 4.44 -24.29
N GLU A 70 14.43 3.46 -24.21
CA GLU A 70 13.30 3.32 -25.12
C GLU A 70 12.29 4.45 -24.92
N MET A 71 11.97 4.79 -23.67
CA MET A 71 11.08 5.90 -23.33
C MET A 71 11.66 7.24 -23.80
N ILE A 72 12.95 7.48 -23.59
CA ILE A 72 13.60 8.70 -24.08
C ILE A 72 13.49 8.81 -25.59
N LYS A 73 13.68 7.72 -26.35
CA LYS A 73 13.51 7.70 -27.81
C LYS A 73 12.06 7.97 -28.21
N ALA A 74 11.09 7.40 -27.52
CA ALA A 74 9.68 7.62 -27.79
C ALA A 74 9.28 9.08 -27.54
N LEU A 75 9.73 9.68 -26.43
CA LEU A 75 9.53 11.10 -26.14
C LEU A 75 10.17 12.03 -27.17
N ALA A 76 11.36 11.69 -27.65
CA ALA A 76 12.01 12.44 -28.72
C ALA A 76 11.24 12.33 -30.05
N ALA A 77 10.75 11.14 -30.38
CA ALA A 77 10.02 10.89 -31.62
C ALA A 77 8.68 11.64 -31.70
N CYS A 78 7.98 11.79 -30.55
CA CYS A 78 6.74 12.56 -30.49
C CYS A 78 6.93 14.07 -30.19
N GLY A 79 8.18 14.55 -30.10
CA GLY A 79 8.48 15.97 -29.86
C GLY A 79 8.25 16.44 -28.42
N ALA A 80 8.04 15.52 -27.48
CA ALA A 80 7.79 15.83 -26.07
C ALA A 80 9.08 15.92 -25.22
N LEU A 81 10.22 15.47 -25.72
CA LEU A 81 11.50 15.54 -25.03
C LEU A 81 12.11 16.96 -25.18
N PHE A 82 12.13 17.73 -24.10
CA PHE A 82 12.77 19.04 -24.08
C PHE A 82 14.30 18.94 -23.95
N ALA A 83 14.76 18.18 -22.95
CA ALA A 83 16.19 17.93 -22.72
C ALA A 83 16.40 16.65 -21.95
N LYS A 84 17.58 16.07 -22.03
CA LYS A 84 18.03 14.98 -21.19
C LYS A 84 19.40 15.25 -20.61
N GLY A 85 19.67 14.73 -19.41
CA GLY A 85 20.96 14.81 -18.75
C GLY A 85 21.22 13.58 -17.91
N SER A 86 22.42 13.53 -17.32
CA SER A 86 22.80 12.50 -16.35
C SER A 86 23.03 13.16 -15.01
N LEU A 87 22.48 12.59 -13.96
CA LEU A 87 22.70 13.02 -12.59
C LEU A 87 23.25 11.87 -11.78
N ARG A 88 24.35 12.11 -11.05
CA ARG A 88 24.87 11.13 -10.10
C ARG A 88 24.31 11.45 -8.70
N HIS A 89 23.54 10.55 -8.16
CA HIS A 89 22.96 10.69 -6.83
C HIS A 89 22.97 9.35 -6.07
N GLN A 90 22.71 9.39 -4.78
CA GLN A 90 22.47 8.19 -3.99
C GLN A 90 21.09 7.64 -4.30
N TYR A 91 20.99 6.32 -4.51
CA TYR A 91 19.74 5.64 -4.78
C TYR A 91 19.48 4.55 -3.73
N ALA A 92 18.24 4.41 -3.32
CA ALA A 92 17.84 3.42 -2.32
C ALA A 92 17.97 1.99 -2.88
N HIS A 93 18.63 1.12 -2.13
CA HIS A 93 18.79 -0.29 -2.45
C HIS A 93 18.26 -1.16 -1.33
N CYS A 94 17.71 -2.31 -1.69
CA CYS A 94 17.29 -3.31 -0.72
C CYS A 94 18.47 -3.73 0.17
N TRP A 95 18.30 -3.63 1.49
CA TRP A 95 19.36 -3.99 2.44
C TRP A 95 19.75 -5.48 2.36
N ARG A 96 18.86 -6.35 1.88
CA ARG A 96 19.05 -7.79 1.78
C ARG A 96 19.67 -8.21 0.44
N CYS A 97 19.02 -7.93 -0.69
CA CYS A 97 19.47 -8.36 -2.02
C CYS A 97 20.32 -7.31 -2.75
N LYS A 98 20.47 -6.10 -2.19
CA LYS A 98 21.25 -4.99 -2.75
C LYS A 98 20.77 -4.43 -4.09
N ASN A 99 19.65 -4.92 -4.61
CA ASN A 99 19.05 -4.39 -5.83
C ASN A 99 18.37 -3.03 -5.57
N PRO A 100 18.29 -2.15 -6.56
CA PRO A 100 17.56 -0.90 -6.44
C PRO A 100 16.09 -1.16 -6.11
N VAL A 101 15.49 -0.30 -5.29
CA VAL A 101 14.07 -0.35 -4.95
C VAL A 101 13.28 0.64 -5.80
N ILE A 102 12.00 0.39 -5.99
CA ILE A 102 11.06 1.31 -6.61
C ILE A 102 9.96 1.65 -5.61
N TYR A 103 9.42 2.87 -5.73
CA TYR A 103 8.21 3.26 -5.02
C TYR A 103 7.00 2.79 -5.84
N ARG A 104 6.03 2.20 -5.18
CA ARG A 104 4.81 1.71 -5.80
C ARG A 104 3.64 1.79 -4.81
N ALA A 105 2.54 2.39 -5.21
CA ALA A 105 1.30 2.33 -4.45
C ALA A 105 0.78 0.88 -4.43
N THR A 106 0.40 0.40 -3.25
CA THR A 106 -0.16 -0.93 -3.04
C THR A 106 -1.31 -0.85 -2.04
N GLU A 107 -2.32 -1.68 -2.23
CA GLU A 107 -3.34 -1.87 -1.21
C GLU A 107 -2.71 -2.53 0.02
N GLN A 108 -3.01 -1.99 1.19
CA GLN A 108 -2.48 -2.45 2.47
C GLN A 108 -3.57 -2.36 3.53
N TRP A 109 -3.46 -3.19 4.56
CA TRP A 109 -4.32 -3.12 5.73
C TRP A 109 -3.72 -2.21 6.78
N PHE A 110 -4.51 -1.24 7.22
CA PHE A 110 -4.11 -0.29 8.26
C PHE A 110 -5.04 -0.40 9.45
N SER A 111 -4.45 -0.36 10.64
CA SER A 111 -5.17 -0.13 11.89
C SER A 111 -5.11 1.36 12.23
N SER A 112 -6.26 2.01 12.35
CA SER A 112 -6.29 3.41 12.74
C SER A 112 -5.81 3.59 14.18
N VAL A 113 -4.85 4.47 14.35
CA VAL A 113 -4.30 4.84 15.67
C VAL A 113 -5.17 5.86 16.37
N ASP A 114 -5.95 6.64 15.63
CA ASP A 114 -6.75 7.75 16.18
C ASP A 114 -7.75 7.30 17.25
N GLY A 115 -8.33 6.12 17.10
CA GLY A 115 -9.30 5.56 18.06
C GLY A 115 -8.74 5.31 19.47
N TYR A 116 -7.43 5.15 19.61
CA TYR A 116 -6.79 4.88 20.90
C TYR A 116 -5.61 5.80 21.26
N ARG A 117 -5.18 6.69 20.33
CA ARG A 117 -4.03 7.60 20.51
C ARG A 117 -4.08 8.33 21.85
N GLN A 118 -5.17 9.01 22.13
CA GLN A 118 -5.32 9.80 23.36
C GLN A 118 -5.19 8.94 24.62
N LYS A 119 -5.83 7.77 24.64
CA LYS A 119 -5.73 6.83 25.77
C LYS A 119 -4.32 6.29 25.95
N ALA A 120 -3.59 6.07 24.86
CA ALA A 120 -2.21 5.62 24.89
C ALA A 120 -1.28 6.70 25.46
N LEU A 121 -1.44 7.97 25.05
CA LEU A 121 -0.68 9.10 25.60
C LEU A 121 -0.94 9.28 27.09
N GLU A 122 -2.19 9.22 27.53
CA GLU A 122 -2.54 9.27 28.95
C GLU A 122 -1.97 8.10 29.78
N ALA A 123 -1.84 6.93 29.17
CA ALA A 123 -1.19 5.79 29.80
C ALA A 123 0.32 6.00 29.95
N ILE A 124 0.97 6.55 28.92
CA ILE A 124 2.39 6.89 28.92
C ILE A 124 2.74 7.86 30.04
N ASP A 125 1.90 8.89 30.28
CA ASP A 125 2.08 9.88 31.33
C ASP A 125 1.99 9.28 32.74
N LYS A 126 1.32 8.14 32.90
CA LYS A 126 1.18 7.44 34.19
C LYS A 126 2.30 6.46 34.51
N VAL A 127 3.17 6.18 33.55
CA VAL A 127 4.29 5.23 33.72
C VAL A 127 5.52 5.95 34.27
N GLN A 128 6.18 5.34 35.25
CA GLN A 128 7.49 5.79 35.70
C GLN A 128 8.58 5.31 34.72
N TRP A 129 9.19 6.25 34.02
CA TRP A 129 10.22 5.97 33.00
C TRP A 129 11.63 6.02 33.60
N ILE A 130 12.39 4.95 33.42
CA ILE A 130 13.80 4.87 33.80
C ILE A 130 14.60 4.36 32.60
N PRO A 131 15.42 5.21 31.96
CA PRO A 131 15.65 6.64 32.24
C PRO A 131 14.49 7.55 31.82
N ALA A 132 14.41 8.74 32.40
CA ALA A 132 13.29 9.67 32.20
C ALA A 132 13.06 10.07 30.74
N TRP A 133 14.11 10.18 29.92
CA TRP A 133 14.00 10.51 28.48
C TRP A 133 13.17 9.49 27.67
N GLY A 134 12.97 8.28 28.21
CA GLY A 134 12.11 7.26 27.59
C GLY A 134 10.67 7.74 27.43
N HIS A 135 10.19 8.59 28.35
CA HIS A 135 8.87 9.21 28.25
C HIS A 135 8.70 9.98 26.95
N ASP A 136 9.54 11.00 26.73
CA ASP A 136 9.41 11.89 25.58
C ASP A 136 9.54 11.12 24.25
N ARG A 137 10.42 10.12 24.22
CA ARG A 137 10.62 9.29 23.04
C ARG A 137 9.35 8.51 22.67
N ILE A 138 8.74 7.82 23.63
CA ILE A 138 7.54 7.01 23.34
C ILE A 138 6.32 7.90 23.13
N TYR A 139 6.23 9.00 23.87
CA TYR A 139 5.15 9.98 23.73
C TYR A 139 5.12 10.53 22.30
N ASN A 140 6.23 11.08 21.81
CA ASN A 140 6.32 11.64 20.45
C ASN A 140 6.10 10.56 19.38
N MET A 141 6.60 9.35 19.61
CA MET A 141 6.38 8.24 18.67
C MET A 141 4.90 7.86 18.53
N ILE A 142 4.09 7.99 19.57
CA ILE A 142 2.65 7.73 19.51
C ILE A 142 1.89 8.98 19.05
N HIS A 143 2.30 10.15 19.48
CA HIS A 143 1.68 11.44 19.12
C HIS A 143 1.73 11.66 17.60
N ASP A 144 2.91 11.47 17.00
CA ASP A 144 3.15 11.75 15.57
C ASP A 144 2.88 10.55 14.66
N ARG A 145 2.47 9.41 15.25
CA ARG A 145 2.28 8.18 14.47
C ARG A 145 1.05 8.28 13.57
N GLY A 146 1.23 8.03 12.28
CA GLY A 146 0.14 7.71 11.36
C GLY A 146 -0.48 6.33 11.65
N ASP A 147 -1.45 5.94 10.83
CA ASP A 147 -2.09 4.62 10.92
C ASP A 147 -1.05 3.49 10.82
N TRP A 148 -1.29 2.42 11.54
CA TRP A 148 -0.37 1.29 11.59
C TRP A 148 -0.65 0.32 10.43
N CYS A 149 0.27 0.26 9.46
CA CYS A 149 0.22 -0.78 8.43
C CYS A 149 0.49 -2.14 9.07
N ILE A 150 -0.53 -3.00 9.11
CA ILE A 150 -0.46 -4.32 9.71
C ILE A 150 -0.17 -5.43 8.70
N SER A 151 -0.43 -5.19 7.41
CA SER A 151 -0.20 -6.19 6.36
C SER A 151 1.26 -6.29 5.94
N ARG A 152 1.68 -7.52 5.60
CA ARG A 152 3.01 -7.85 5.09
C ARG A 152 2.91 -8.87 3.96
N GLN A 153 3.69 -8.67 2.92
CA GLN A 153 3.83 -9.58 1.78
C GLN A 153 4.99 -10.55 2.06
N ARG A 154 4.79 -11.46 3.03
CA ARG A 154 5.75 -12.48 3.46
C ARG A 154 5.03 -13.82 3.60
N VAL A 155 5.80 -14.90 3.64
CA VAL A 155 5.25 -16.26 3.76
C VAL A 155 5.19 -16.77 5.20
N TRP A 156 5.88 -16.12 6.13
CA TRP A 156 5.89 -16.50 7.54
C TRP A 156 5.24 -15.41 8.39
N GLY A 157 4.12 -15.73 8.99
CA GLY A 157 3.30 -14.87 9.83
C GLY A 157 1.87 -15.41 9.95
N VAL A 158 1.05 -14.69 10.72
CA VAL A 158 -0.36 -15.02 10.88
C VAL A 158 -1.14 -14.44 9.68
N PRO A 159 -2.03 -15.20 9.03
CA PRO A 159 -2.83 -14.69 7.93
C PRO A 159 -3.79 -13.59 8.42
N ILE A 160 -4.10 -12.66 7.55
CA ILE A 160 -5.19 -11.70 7.76
C ILE A 160 -6.48 -12.37 7.27
N PRO A 161 -7.43 -12.73 8.16
CA PRO A 161 -8.53 -13.63 7.84
C PRO A 161 -9.70 -12.88 7.16
N ILE A 162 -9.44 -12.29 6.00
CA ILE A 162 -10.39 -11.50 5.24
C ILE A 162 -10.60 -12.12 3.87
N PHE A 163 -11.83 -12.07 3.39
CA PHE A 163 -12.21 -12.52 2.06
C PHE A 163 -12.55 -11.31 1.18
N TYR A 164 -12.45 -11.51 -0.12
CA TYR A 164 -12.92 -10.54 -1.11
C TYR A 164 -13.96 -11.20 -2.02
N CYS A 165 -15.08 -10.53 -2.19
CA CYS A 165 -16.08 -10.96 -3.16
C CYS A 165 -15.52 -10.86 -4.58
N ARG A 166 -15.70 -11.90 -5.39
CA ARG A 166 -15.17 -11.92 -6.76
C ARG A 166 -15.91 -11.01 -7.74
N GLU A 167 -17.17 -10.65 -7.45
CA GLU A 167 -17.96 -9.78 -8.33
C GLU A 167 -17.53 -8.31 -8.26
N HIS A 168 -17.27 -7.79 -7.07
CA HIS A 168 -16.95 -6.36 -6.89
C HIS A 168 -15.72 -6.08 -6.05
N ASN A 169 -14.93 -7.10 -5.73
CA ASN A 169 -13.65 -7.03 -5.01
C ASN A 169 -13.71 -6.30 -3.66
N HIS A 170 -14.88 -6.19 -3.03
CA HIS A 170 -14.99 -5.65 -1.68
C HIS A 170 -14.51 -6.64 -0.64
N ALA A 171 -13.86 -6.11 0.39
CA ALA A 171 -13.45 -6.90 1.56
C ALA A 171 -14.69 -7.33 2.35
N VAL A 172 -14.75 -8.62 2.65
CA VAL A 172 -15.82 -9.25 3.43
C VAL A 172 -15.25 -9.73 4.74
N ILE A 173 -15.66 -9.08 5.81
CA ILE A 173 -15.36 -9.44 7.20
C ILE A 173 -16.65 -9.22 8.00
N THR A 174 -17.15 -10.29 8.61
CA THR A 174 -18.37 -10.27 9.43
C THR A 174 -18.10 -11.03 10.74
N ASP A 175 -18.90 -10.76 11.76
CA ASP A 175 -18.79 -11.51 13.03
C ASP A 175 -18.94 -13.01 12.80
N GLU A 176 -19.80 -13.42 11.85
CA GLU A 176 -20.00 -14.83 11.50
C GLU A 176 -18.74 -15.46 10.89
N THR A 177 -18.11 -14.78 9.90
CA THR A 177 -16.88 -15.30 9.28
C THR A 177 -15.73 -15.35 10.26
N VAL A 178 -15.61 -14.35 11.13
CA VAL A 178 -14.56 -14.30 12.17
C VAL A 178 -14.76 -15.41 13.18
N ALA A 179 -15.98 -15.62 13.70
CA ALA A 179 -16.28 -16.67 14.66
C ALA A 179 -16.00 -18.08 14.08
N HIS A 180 -16.42 -18.31 12.83
CA HIS A 180 -16.18 -19.58 12.14
C HIS A 180 -14.68 -19.86 11.95
N LEU A 181 -13.89 -18.86 11.52
CA LEU A 181 -12.44 -18.99 11.37
C LEU A 181 -11.74 -19.19 12.72
N GLN A 182 -12.22 -18.55 13.79
CA GLN A 182 -11.70 -18.75 15.13
C GLN A 182 -11.81 -20.21 15.56
N GLU A 183 -12.93 -20.89 15.27
CA GLU A 183 -13.10 -22.30 15.57
C GLU A 183 -12.15 -23.21 14.76
N ILE A 184 -11.96 -22.89 13.47
CA ILE A 184 -11.01 -23.62 12.62
C ILE A 184 -9.59 -23.46 13.14
N PHE A 185 -9.16 -22.21 13.39
CA PHE A 185 -7.80 -21.92 13.85
C PHE A 185 -7.51 -22.46 15.25
N ALA A 186 -8.53 -22.54 16.13
CA ALA A 186 -8.38 -23.16 17.44
C ALA A 186 -8.11 -24.69 17.36
N LYS A 187 -8.62 -25.35 16.32
CA LYS A 187 -8.45 -26.81 16.13
C LYS A 187 -7.21 -27.16 15.31
N GLU A 188 -6.90 -26.37 14.28
CA GLU A 188 -5.94 -26.73 13.23
C GLU A 188 -4.74 -25.78 13.14
N GLY A 189 -4.79 -24.64 13.86
CA GLY A 189 -3.81 -23.57 13.72
C GLY A 189 -4.10 -22.68 12.53
N SER A 190 -3.32 -21.61 12.42
CA SER A 190 -3.47 -20.59 11.35
C SER A 190 -3.10 -21.11 9.96
N ASP A 191 -2.34 -22.20 9.87
CA ASP A 191 -1.96 -22.83 8.59
C ASP A 191 -3.17 -23.34 7.82
N ALA A 192 -4.31 -23.59 8.49
CA ALA A 192 -5.59 -23.93 7.87
C ALA A 192 -5.99 -22.90 6.80
N TRP A 193 -5.62 -21.62 6.98
CA TRP A 193 -5.86 -20.56 6.00
C TRP A 193 -5.27 -20.88 4.62
N TRP A 194 -4.08 -21.42 4.61
CA TRP A 194 -3.37 -21.75 3.37
C TRP A 194 -3.74 -23.13 2.83
N ALA A 195 -4.00 -24.09 3.73
CA ALA A 195 -4.28 -25.47 3.37
C ALA A 195 -5.70 -25.69 2.83
N ARG A 196 -6.66 -24.86 3.25
CA ARG A 196 -8.08 -25.03 2.87
C ARG A 196 -8.47 -24.10 1.74
N THR A 197 -9.52 -24.48 0.99
CA THR A 197 -10.16 -23.61 -0.01
C THR A 197 -11.00 -22.55 0.68
N GLU A 198 -11.31 -21.46 -0.03
CA GLU A 198 -12.17 -20.39 0.45
C GLU A 198 -13.52 -20.91 0.94
N LYS A 199 -14.12 -21.81 0.17
CA LYS A 199 -15.41 -22.43 0.53
C LYS A 199 -15.34 -23.25 1.82
N ALA A 200 -14.21 -23.88 2.13
CA ALA A 200 -14.01 -24.66 3.35
C ALA A 200 -13.65 -23.80 4.58
N LEU A 201 -13.33 -22.53 4.36
CA LEU A 201 -13.02 -21.54 5.39
C LEU A 201 -14.21 -20.62 5.70
N LEU A 202 -15.26 -20.67 4.88
CA LEU A 202 -16.48 -19.90 5.09
C LEU A 202 -17.58 -20.78 5.72
N PRO A 203 -18.51 -20.18 6.47
CA PRO A 203 -19.69 -20.89 6.94
C PRO A 203 -20.47 -21.54 5.79
N GLU A 204 -21.16 -22.64 6.06
CA GLU A 204 -21.96 -23.33 5.04
C GLU A 204 -23.07 -22.41 4.51
N GLY A 205 -23.16 -22.28 3.18
CA GLY A 205 -24.12 -21.42 2.51
C GLY A 205 -23.84 -19.93 2.61
N PHE A 206 -22.67 -19.52 3.09
CA PHE A 206 -22.31 -18.11 3.19
C PHE A 206 -22.33 -17.41 1.83
N THR A 207 -22.93 -16.23 1.79
CA THR A 207 -23.02 -15.37 0.59
C THR A 207 -22.54 -13.96 0.91
N CYS A 208 -22.08 -13.26 -0.11
CA CYS A 208 -21.70 -11.87 0.05
C CYS A 208 -22.88 -11.02 0.55
N PRO A 209 -22.75 -10.29 1.66
CA PRO A 209 -23.83 -9.49 2.22
C PRO A 209 -24.37 -8.39 1.29
N GLU A 210 -23.56 -7.95 0.31
CA GLU A 210 -23.91 -6.85 -0.58
C GLU A 210 -24.57 -7.33 -1.88
N CYS A 211 -24.10 -8.44 -2.47
CA CYS A 211 -24.57 -8.88 -3.79
C CYS A 211 -25.06 -10.33 -3.85
N GLY A 212 -24.95 -11.10 -2.76
CA GLY A 212 -25.34 -12.50 -2.73
C GLY A 212 -24.41 -13.47 -3.48
N CYS A 213 -23.26 -13.00 -4.00
CA CYS A 213 -22.27 -13.86 -4.65
C CYS A 213 -21.73 -14.91 -3.68
N THR A 214 -21.43 -16.11 -4.21
CA THR A 214 -20.87 -17.24 -3.45
C THR A 214 -19.39 -17.48 -3.70
N GLU A 215 -18.80 -16.71 -4.62
CA GLU A 215 -17.39 -16.84 -5.00
C GLU A 215 -16.54 -15.80 -4.30
N PHE A 216 -15.50 -16.27 -3.62
CA PHE A 216 -14.61 -15.42 -2.83
C PHE A 216 -13.15 -15.68 -3.17
N ARG A 217 -12.29 -14.72 -2.82
CA ARG A 217 -10.84 -14.82 -2.81
C ARG A 217 -10.35 -14.56 -1.39
N LYS A 218 -9.38 -15.31 -0.91
CA LYS A 218 -8.71 -15.07 0.37
C LYS A 218 -7.73 -13.90 0.28
N GLU A 219 -7.51 -13.20 1.39
CA GLU A 219 -6.36 -12.33 1.54
C GLU A 219 -5.07 -13.17 1.53
N SER A 220 -4.05 -12.66 0.87
CA SER A 220 -2.72 -13.28 0.78
C SER A 220 -1.68 -12.66 1.71
N ASP A 221 -1.98 -11.47 2.23
CA ASP A 221 -1.10 -10.79 3.17
C ASP A 221 -1.15 -11.43 4.56
N ILE A 222 -0.07 -11.27 5.29
CA ILE A 222 0.09 -11.74 6.67
C ILE A 222 0.29 -10.56 7.62
N MET A 223 0.09 -10.79 8.88
CA MET A 223 0.34 -9.86 9.96
C MET A 223 1.64 -10.21 10.72
#